data_b61b37fbd74f0ded4beba90b37c1874f
#
_entry.id   b61b37fbd74f0ded4beba90b37c1874f
#
_cell.length_a   1.000
_cell.length_b   1.000
_cell.length_c   1.000
_cell.angle_alpha   90.00
_cell.angle_beta   90.00
_cell.angle_gamma   90.00
#
_symmetry.space_group_name_H-M   'P 1'
#
loop_
_entity.id
_entity.type
_entity.pdbx_description
1 polymer ?
#
loop_
_entity_poly.entity_id
_entity_poly.type
_entity_poly.pdbx_seq_one_letter_code
_entity_poly.pdbx_strand_id
1 'polypeptide(L)'
;MRKVATLIVIGVFLLCAGNAFAEREFHGVVQAMPEKGYAGQWTVDGKTVYVTEDTKIKEKHEKLAVGSYVEVEGVIFEGKFIVCEIKTKKKN
;
A
#
# COMPACT_ATOMS: atom_id res chain seq x y z
N MET A 1 0.03 -22.95 6.76
CA MET A 1 0.13 -21.53 6.99
C MET A 1 0.89 -20.79 5.92
N ARG A 2 2.09 -21.28 5.60
CA ARG A 2 2.88 -20.62 4.55
C ARG A 2 2.19 -20.65 3.22
N LYS A 3 1.51 -21.75 2.90
CA LYS A 3 0.79 -21.87 1.64
C LYS A 3 -0.34 -20.86 1.54
N VAL A 4 -0.99 -20.60 2.66
CA VAL A 4 -2.08 -19.62 2.69
C VAL A 4 -1.54 -18.23 2.41
N ALA A 5 -0.40 -17.88 3.01
CA ALA A 5 0.20 -16.57 2.78
C ALA A 5 0.60 -16.39 1.30
N THR A 6 1.13 -17.47 0.70
CA THR A 6 1.50 -17.43 -0.71
C THR A 6 0.28 -17.19 -1.59
N LEU A 7 -0.82 -17.86 -1.28
CA LEU A 7 -2.05 -17.67 -2.05
C LEU A 7 -2.58 -16.24 -1.91
N ILE A 8 -2.46 -15.66 -0.72
CA ILE A 8 -2.90 -14.29 -0.50
C ILE A 8 -2.08 -13.34 -1.35
N VAL A 9 -0.76 -13.55 -1.41
CA VAL A 9 0.12 -12.70 -2.21
C VAL A 9 -0.26 -12.78 -3.68
N ILE A 10 -0.51 -13.97 -4.18
CA ILE A 10 -0.92 -14.14 -5.58
C ILE A 10 -2.24 -13.44 -5.82
N GLY A 11 -3.18 -13.55 -4.90
CA GLY A 11 -4.46 -12.90 -5.01
C GLY A 11 -4.34 -11.39 -5.06
N VAL A 12 -3.47 -10.82 -4.23
CA VAL A 12 -3.24 -9.39 -4.22
C VAL A 12 -2.67 -8.92 -5.55
N PHE A 13 -1.71 -9.67 -6.10
CA PHE A 13 -1.13 -9.33 -7.39
C PHE A 13 -2.21 -9.27 -8.47
N LEU A 14 -3.10 -10.26 -8.49
CA LEU A 14 -4.19 -10.29 -9.47
C LEU A 14 -5.15 -9.12 -9.26
N LEU A 15 -5.43 -8.75 -8.00
CA LEU A 15 -6.31 -7.63 -7.73
C LEU A 15 -5.74 -6.33 -8.27
N CYS A 16 -4.44 -6.11 -8.07
CA CYS A 16 -3.81 -4.89 -8.55
C CYS A 16 -3.67 -4.86 -10.06
N ALA A 17 -3.47 -6.01 -10.69
CA ALA A 17 -3.32 -6.09 -12.14
C ALA A 17 -4.65 -6.13 -12.86
N GLY A 18 -5.69 -6.62 -12.19
CA GLY A 18 -6.98 -6.80 -12.83
C GLY A 18 -7.84 -5.55 -12.72
N ASN A 19 -8.86 -5.50 -13.54
CA ASN A 19 -9.80 -4.40 -13.54
C ASN A 19 -11.13 -4.79 -12.93
N ALA A 20 -11.15 -5.92 -12.21
CA ALA A 20 -12.38 -6.45 -11.65
C ALA A 20 -12.85 -5.69 -10.42
N PHE A 21 -11.95 -4.95 -9.76
CA PHE A 21 -12.25 -4.25 -8.52
C PHE A 21 -12.04 -2.77 -8.71
N ALA A 22 -12.88 -1.97 -8.06
CA ALA A 22 -12.75 -0.53 -8.13
C ALA A 22 -11.49 -0.10 -7.39
N GLU A 23 -10.70 0.73 -8.02
CA GLU A 23 -9.51 1.28 -7.40
C GLU A 23 -9.88 2.44 -6.50
N ARG A 24 -9.12 2.58 -5.43
CA ARG A 24 -9.25 3.70 -4.52
C ARG A 24 -7.93 4.43 -4.48
N GLU A 25 -8.00 5.73 -4.32
CA GLU A 25 -6.82 6.55 -4.27
C GLU A 25 -7.02 7.63 -3.22
N PHE A 26 -5.99 7.90 -2.43
CA PHE A 26 -6.04 9.04 -1.52
C PHE A 26 -4.63 9.51 -1.22
N HIS A 27 -4.53 10.71 -0.67
CA HIS A 27 -3.26 11.30 -0.25
C HIS A 27 -3.26 11.45 1.24
N GLY A 28 -2.08 11.35 1.85
CA GLY A 28 -1.97 11.53 3.26
C GLY A 28 -0.55 11.42 3.74
N VAL A 29 -0.37 11.61 5.05
CA VAL A 29 0.94 11.51 5.68
C VAL A 29 1.08 10.14 6.30
N VAL A 30 2.22 9.49 6.07
CA VAL A 30 2.51 8.20 6.68
C VAL A 30 2.72 8.40 8.16
N GLN A 31 1.92 7.71 8.97
CA GLN A 31 1.97 7.83 10.41
C GLN A 31 2.63 6.63 11.08
N ALA A 32 2.55 5.47 10.46
CA ALA A 32 3.15 4.26 10.99
C ALA A 32 3.53 3.32 9.86
N MET A 33 4.63 2.63 10.03
CA MET A 33 5.16 1.65 9.08
C MET A 33 5.69 0.46 9.85
N PRO A 34 5.88 -0.69 9.17
CA PRO A 34 6.56 -1.82 9.80
C PRO A 34 7.98 -1.44 10.20
N GLU A 35 8.52 -2.14 11.19
CA GLU A 35 9.88 -1.87 11.64
C GLU A 35 10.91 -2.20 10.59
N LYS A 36 10.65 -3.21 9.77
CA LYS A 36 11.58 -3.65 8.75
C LYS A 36 10.88 -3.73 7.41
N GLY A 37 11.51 -3.16 6.40
CA GLY A 37 11.00 -3.24 5.05
C GLY A 37 9.70 -2.46 4.88
N TYR A 38 9.07 -2.69 3.76
CA TYR A 38 7.84 -1.97 3.43
C TYR A 38 6.59 -2.83 3.50
N ALA A 39 6.72 -4.15 3.39
CA ALA A 39 5.56 -5.02 3.40
C ALA A 39 4.98 -5.12 4.80
N GLY A 40 3.69 -4.88 4.94
CA GLY A 40 3.02 -4.97 6.21
C GLY A 40 1.92 -3.94 6.32
N GLN A 41 1.47 -3.75 7.54
CA GLN A 41 0.39 -2.82 7.83
C GLN A 41 0.95 -1.42 8.06
N TRP A 42 0.35 -0.46 7.39
CA TRP A 42 0.71 0.95 7.52
C TRP A 42 -0.49 1.74 7.99
N THR A 43 -0.22 2.88 8.59
CA THR A 43 -1.26 3.88 8.88
C THR A 43 -0.92 5.14 8.09
N VAL A 44 -1.85 5.57 7.25
CA VAL A 44 -1.68 6.76 6.42
C VAL A 44 -2.91 7.63 6.65
N ASP A 45 -2.68 8.79 7.22
CA ASP A 45 -3.75 9.77 7.46
C ASP A 45 -4.91 9.16 8.25
N GLY A 46 -4.58 8.37 9.26
CA GLY A 46 -5.57 7.72 10.12
C GLY A 46 -6.19 6.47 9.55
N LYS A 47 -5.82 6.08 8.33
CA LYS A 47 -6.39 4.90 7.68
C LYS A 47 -5.39 3.77 7.68
N THR A 48 -5.88 2.56 7.96
CA THR A 48 -5.04 1.36 7.91
C THR A 48 -5.01 0.83 6.50
N VAL A 49 -3.81 0.64 5.98
CA VAL A 49 -3.62 0.08 4.63
C VAL A 49 -2.60 -1.04 4.71
N TYR A 50 -2.61 -1.91 3.73
CA TYR A 50 -1.75 -3.09 3.71
C TYR A 50 -0.85 -3.04 2.49
N VAL A 51 0.46 -2.93 2.74
CA VAL A 51 1.48 -2.90 1.70
C VAL A 51 2.04 -4.30 1.57
N THR A 52 2.15 -4.78 0.35
CA THR A 52 2.65 -6.14 0.09
C THR A 52 3.95 -6.05 -0.68
N GLU A 53 4.56 -7.21 -0.89
CA GLU A 53 5.79 -7.26 -1.68
C GLU A 53 5.55 -6.91 -3.14
N ASP A 54 4.30 -6.98 -3.58
CA ASP A 54 3.93 -6.63 -4.96
C ASP A 54 3.56 -5.17 -5.12
N THR A 55 3.45 -4.43 -4.02
CA THR A 55 3.14 -3.01 -4.07
C THR A 55 4.29 -2.27 -4.75
N LYS A 56 3.95 -1.42 -5.70
CA LYS A 56 4.96 -0.57 -6.35
C LYS A 56 5.27 0.61 -5.45
N ILE A 57 6.54 0.80 -5.16
CA ILE A 57 6.99 1.90 -4.31
C ILE A 57 7.73 2.90 -5.21
N LYS A 58 7.26 4.14 -5.21
CA LYS A 58 7.90 5.20 -6.01
C LYS A 58 8.33 6.32 -5.10
N GLU A 59 9.62 6.45 -4.93
CA GLU A 59 10.22 7.46 -4.05
C GLU A 59 10.72 8.62 -4.90
N LYS A 60 9.77 9.36 -5.48
CA LYS A 60 10.09 10.38 -6.45
C LYS A 60 10.72 11.64 -5.84
N HIS A 61 10.28 12.01 -4.67
CA HIS A 61 10.70 13.27 -4.06
C HIS A 61 11.56 13.07 -2.84
N GLU A 62 11.35 12.01 -2.13
CA GLU A 62 12.09 11.72 -0.91
C GLU A 62 11.96 10.24 -0.62
N LYS A 63 12.83 9.75 0.23
CA LYS A 63 12.75 8.38 0.68
C LYS A 63 11.50 8.20 1.54
N LEU A 64 10.81 7.11 1.32
CA LEU A 64 9.56 6.82 2.00
C LEU A 64 9.81 6.49 3.47
N ALA A 65 9.17 7.23 4.35
CA ALA A 65 9.35 7.08 5.78
C ALA A 65 8.14 7.66 6.50
N VAL A 66 8.07 7.41 7.81
CA VAL A 66 7.06 8.06 8.63
C VAL A 66 7.22 9.57 8.49
N GLY A 67 6.12 10.26 8.23
CA GLY A 67 6.13 11.69 7.97
C GLY A 67 6.09 12.04 6.51
N SER A 68 6.33 11.08 5.61
CA SER A 68 6.26 11.34 4.18
C SER A 68 4.83 11.61 3.74
N TYR A 69 4.66 12.55 2.83
CA TYR A 69 3.37 12.78 2.20
C TYR A 69 3.30 11.91 0.95
N VAL A 70 2.26 11.10 0.86
CA VAL A 70 2.19 10.08 -0.17
C VAL A 70 0.83 10.06 -0.85
N GLU A 71 0.85 9.54 -2.05
CA GLU A 71 -0.36 9.13 -2.76
C GLU A 71 -0.42 7.61 -2.69
N VAL A 72 -1.55 7.10 -2.21
CA VAL A 72 -1.76 5.65 -2.03
C VAL A 72 -2.86 5.22 -2.97
N GLU A 73 -2.60 4.19 -3.74
CA GLU A 73 -3.55 3.66 -4.71
C GLU A 73 -3.69 2.17 -4.46
N GLY A 74 -4.93 1.71 -4.39
CA GLY A 74 -5.15 0.29 -4.10
C GLY A 74 -6.59 -0.11 -4.29
N VAL A 75 -6.93 -1.28 -3.76
CA VAL A 75 -8.25 -1.86 -3.88
C VAL A 75 -8.73 -2.35 -2.51
N ILE A 76 -10.04 -2.45 -2.36
CA ILE A 76 -10.62 -3.03 -1.16
C ILE A 76 -10.84 -4.52 -1.42
N PHE A 77 -10.28 -5.35 -0.58
CA PHE A 77 -10.41 -6.79 -0.69
C PHE A 77 -10.66 -7.35 0.70
N GLU A 78 -11.79 -8.01 0.88
CA GLU A 78 -12.19 -8.60 2.16
C GLU A 78 -12.12 -7.58 3.29
N GLY A 79 -12.60 -6.37 3.03
CA GLY A 79 -12.64 -5.32 4.02
C GLY A 79 -11.32 -4.62 4.30
N LYS A 80 -10.28 -4.96 3.55
CA LYS A 80 -8.95 -4.39 3.74
C LYS A 80 -8.54 -3.58 2.53
N PHE A 81 -7.85 -2.47 2.78
CA PHE A 81 -7.30 -1.66 1.70
C PHE A 81 -5.93 -2.24 1.34
N ILE A 82 -5.85 -2.87 0.18
CA ILE A 82 -4.60 -3.48 -0.29
C ILE A 82 -3.94 -2.49 -1.24
N VAL A 83 -2.72 -2.09 -0.90
CA VAL A 83 -2.03 -1.05 -1.65
C VAL A 83 -1.37 -1.64 -2.88
N CYS A 84 -1.69 -1.06 -4.04
CA CYS A 84 -1.08 -1.46 -5.31
C CYS A 84 0.12 -0.58 -5.63
N GLU A 85 0.04 0.69 -5.26
CA GLU A 85 1.13 1.62 -5.53
C GLU A 85 1.15 2.69 -4.44
N ILE A 86 2.33 3.07 -4.02
CA ILE A 86 2.51 4.17 -3.09
C ILE A 86 3.63 5.07 -3.63
N LYS A 87 3.39 6.37 -3.61
CA LYS A 87 4.25 7.31 -4.28
C LYS A 87 4.46 8.52 -3.37
N THR A 88 5.72 8.89 -3.15
CA THR A 88 5.97 10.12 -2.39
C THR A 88 5.57 11.31 -3.24
N LYS A 89 4.96 12.28 -2.60
CA LYS A 89 4.49 13.49 -3.27
C LYS A 89 5.10 14.69 -2.59
N LYS A 90 5.22 15.76 -3.34
CA LYS A 90 5.71 17.00 -2.79
C LYS A 90 4.56 17.70 -2.09
N LYS A 91 4.78 18.04 -0.83
CA LYS A 91 3.78 18.73 -0.06
C LYS A 91 3.98 20.25 -0.23
N ASN A 92 2.96 20.91 -0.70
CA ASN A 92 3.00 22.37 -0.84
C ASN A 92 2.31 23.05 0.31
#